data_d92fbd8cd14bfb8b7f5ca8807aa6f91b
#
_entry.id   d92fbd8cd14bfb8b7f5ca8807aa6f91b
#
_cell.length_a   1.000
_cell.length_b   1.000
_cell.length_c   1.000
_cell.angle_alpha   90.00
_cell.angle_beta   90.00
_cell.angle_gamma   90.00
#
_symmetry.space_group_name_H-M   'P 1'
#
loop_
_entity.id
_entity.type
_entity.pdbx_description
1 polymer ?
#
loop_
_entity_poly.entity_id
_entity_poly.type
_entity_poly.pdbx_seq_one_letter_code
_entity_poly.pdbx_strand_id
1 'polypeptide(L)'
;MKVLLTGAFGNVGQNTLKQLIMRNHEVTCFDLPTSHNKKIYAKMSKKLRFKMVWSNILNEKDLSKAVEEIECIIHLAAIIPPLSEEKPELARKVNIEGTRNLIGAAKKLPNKPRFILASSESVFGVTMHLEPPVRIDNPLHPSDNYSRAKVECENMIRESGLPWMILRLAAVSVEKIPRNFANLKTLLFDMPLDQRIEFISSIDCGIAFANAVTIDDVNKIFLIGGGKGCQLLEKDFLKGFFDAFGLPMLPDKAFKVAKRKEDWLYIDWMDTKESQEVLQFQTTTFQQYVDRMKHDFRMRRLGIKIISPLAKLALLKMSPYVK
;
A
#
# COMPACT_ATOMS: atom_id res chain seq x y z
N MET A 1 1.62 -22.96 -7.81
CA MET A 1 1.06 -22.25 -8.96
C MET A 1 2.15 -21.38 -9.60
N LYS A 2 2.04 -21.12 -10.91
CA LYS A 2 2.86 -20.15 -11.64
C LYS A 2 2.22 -18.76 -11.51
N VAL A 3 2.92 -17.84 -10.87
CA VAL A 3 2.40 -16.50 -10.51
C VAL A 3 3.18 -15.41 -11.21
N LEU A 4 2.49 -14.51 -11.91
CA LEU A 4 3.05 -13.24 -12.38
C LEU A 4 2.83 -12.16 -11.32
N LEU A 5 3.92 -11.54 -10.86
CA LEU A 5 3.89 -10.45 -9.89
C LEU A 5 4.39 -9.15 -10.55
N THR A 6 3.49 -8.22 -10.82
CA THR A 6 3.87 -6.89 -11.33
C THR A 6 4.14 -5.93 -10.18
N GLY A 7 5.06 -4.98 -10.35
CA GLY A 7 5.48 -4.10 -9.26
C GLY A 7 6.23 -4.84 -8.15
N ALA A 8 6.95 -5.91 -8.50
CA ALA A 8 7.58 -6.85 -7.59
C ALA A 8 8.61 -6.22 -6.62
N PHE A 9 9.21 -5.10 -7.02
CA PHE A 9 10.23 -4.42 -6.20
C PHE A 9 9.71 -3.18 -5.46
N GLY A 10 8.40 -2.92 -5.52
CA GLY A 10 7.73 -1.97 -4.65
C GLY A 10 7.68 -2.42 -3.18
N ASN A 11 7.19 -1.56 -2.29
CA ASN A 11 7.11 -1.83 -0.85
C ASN A 11 6.31 -3.12 -0.53
N VAL A 12 5.11 -3.26 -1.06
CA VAL A 12 4.28 -4.46 -0.91
C VAL A 12 4.85 -5.62 -1.73
N GLY A 13 5.31 -5.36 -2.97
CA GLY A 13 5.78 -6.39 -3.90
C GLY A 13 6.94 -7.22 -3.37
N GLN A 14 7.92 -6.60 -2.70
CA GLN A 14 9.04 -7.31 -2.10
C GLN A 14 8.60 -8.33 -1.04
N ASN A 15 7.60 -7.98 -0.22
CA ASN A 15 7.08 -8.86 0.81
C ASN A 15 6.16 -9.92 0.20
N THR A 16 5.33 -9.58 -0.80
CA THR A 16 4.55 -10.54 -1.57
C THR A 16 5.45 -11.59 -2.24
N LEU A 17 6.55 -11.18 -2.89
CA LEU A 17 7.51 -12.11 -3.49
C LEU A 17 8.08 -13.09 -2.47
N LYS A 18 8.50 -12.62 -1.29
CA LYS A 18 9.00 -13.49 -0.21
C LYS A 18 7.94 -14.51 0.21
N GLN A 19 6.71 -14.05 0.42
CA GLN A 19 5.62 -14.90 0.88
C GLN A 19 5.21 -15.94 -0.17
N LEU A 20 5.22 -15.59 -1.45
CA LEU A 20 4.96 -16.53 -2.55
C LEU A 20 6.03 -17.63 -2.64
N ILE A 21 7.31 -17.27 -2.58
CA ILE A 21 8.41 -18.23 -2.60
C ILE A 21 8.37 -19.16 -1.37
N MET A 22 8.07 -18.62 -0.17
CA MET A 22 7.93 -19.43 1.05
C MET A 22 6.78 -20.44 0.95
N ARG A 23 5.78 -20.20 0.10
CA ARG A 23 4.65 -21.10 -0.19
C ARG A 23 4.88 -21.97 -1.43
N ASN A 24 6.12 -22.03 -1.93
CA ASN A 24 6.54 -22.85 -3.08
C ASN A 24 5.81 -22.50 -4.40
N HIS A 25 5.45 -21.23 -4.60
CA HIS A 25 4.98 -20.76 -5.90
C HIS A 25 6.14 -20.47 -6.85
N GLU A 26 5.96 -20.75 -8.14
CA GLU A 26 6.87 -20.33 -9.20
C GLU A 26 6.55 -18.90 -9.58
N VAL A 27 7.43 -17.95 -9.27
CA VAL A 27 7.15 -16.51 -9.46
C VAL A 27 7.93 -15.95 -10.64
N THR A 28 7.21 -15.30 -11.53
CA THR A 28 7.75 -14.39 -12.55
C THR A 28 7.50 -12.97 -12.11
N CYS A 29 8.55 -12.24 -11.77
CA CYS A 29 8.51 -10.84 -11.45
C CYS A 29 8.50 -10.00 -12.73
N PHE A 30 7.64 -8.96 -12.78
CA PHE A 30 7.59 -8.00 -13.87
C PHE A 30 7.72 -6.58 -13.29
N ASP A 31 8.75 -5.85 -13.69
CA ASP A 31 9.01 -4.51 -13.16
C ASP A 31 9.90 -3.68 -14.09
N LEU A 32 9.95 -2.36 -13.88
CA LEU A 32 10.78 -1.44 -14.63
C LEU A 32 12.28 -1.63 -14.30
N PRO A 33 13.18 -1.57 -15.29
CA PRO A 33 14.64 -1.71 -15.11
C PRO A 33 15.31 -0.47 -14.52
N THR A 34 14.69 0.17 -13.50
CA THR A 34 15.27 1.32 -12.83
C THR A 34 16.52 0.93 -12.02
N SER A 35 17.43 1.88 -11.78
CA SER A 35 18.61 1.65 -10.94
C SER A 35 18.22 1.19 -9.52
N HIS A 36 17.09 1.69 -8.99
CA HIS A 36 16.55 1.28 -7.70
C HIS A 36 16.10 -0.19 -7.72
N ASN A 37 15.28 -0.57 -8.70
CA ASN A 37 14.75 -1.93 -8.81
C ASN A 37 15.85 -2.95 -9.07
N LYS A 38 16.85 -2.61 -9.90
CA LYS A 38 18.03 -3.46 -10.14
C LYS A 38 18.84 -3.72 -8.85
N LYS A 39 18.97 -2.72 -7.96
CA LYS A 39 19.62 -2.90 -6.64
C LYS A 39 18.82 -3.85 -5.74
N ILE A 40 17.49 -3.73 -5.73
CA ILE A 40 16.61 -4.62 -4.95
C ILE A 40 16.71 -6.04 -5.51
N TYR A 41 16.59 -6.21 -6.83
CA TYR A 41 16.76 -7.49 -7.51
C TYR A 41 18.07 -8.16 -7.13
N ALA A 42 19.20 -7.46 -7.26
CA ALA A 42 20.53 -8.01 -6.94
C ALA A 42 20.65 -8.48 -5.48
N LYS A 43 19.89 -7.87 -4.55
CA LYS A 43 19.83 -8.30 -3.16
C LYS A 43 18.94 -9.53 -2.96
N MET A 44 17.75 -9.54 -3.60
CA MET A 44 16.74 -10.58 -3.39
C MET A 44 17.11 -11.86 -4.12
N SER A 45 17.65 -11.79 -5.33
CA SER A 45 18.05 -12.95 -6.15
C SER A 45 19.21 -13.76 -5.54
N LYS A 46 19.96 -13.20 -4.58
CA LYS A 46 20.95 -13.95 -3.79
C LYS A 46 20.32 -14.97 -2.83
N LYS A 47 19.06 -14.77 -2.44
CA LYS A 47 18.38 -15.55 -1.41
C LYS A 47 17.12 -16.26 -1.92
N LEU A 48 16.52 -15.75 -2.98
CA LEU A 48 15.24 -16.22 -3.52
C LEU A 48 15.42 -16.60 -4.99
N ARG A 49 14.72 -17.64 -5.44
CA ARG A 49 14.70 -18.06 -6.84
C ARG A 49 13.39 -17.61 -7.49
N PHE A 50 13.46 -16.80 -8.53
CA PHE A 50 12.32 -16.33 -9.31
C PHE A 50 12.78 -15.92 -10.72
N LYS A 51 11.85 -15.93 -11.68
CA LYS A 51 12.09 -15.41 -13.03
C LYS A 51 11.92 -13.89 -13.03
N MET A 52 12.61 -13.19 -13.94
CA MET A 52 12.55 -11.74 -14.05
C MET A 52 12.32 -11.28 -15.48
N VAL A 53 11.29 -10.48 -15.68
CA VAL A 53 10.98 -9.76 -16.90
C VAL A 53 11.11 -8.26 -16.63
N TRP A 54 12.14 -7.65 -17.21
CA TRP A 54 12.37 -6.21 -17.15
C TRP A 54 11.62 -5.52 -18.28
N SER A 55 10.48 -4.91 -17.99
CA SER A 55 9.70 -4.18 -19.00
C SER A 55 8.76 -3.16 -18.39
N ASN A 56 8.10 -2.39 -19.24
CA ASN A 56 7.05 -1.44 -18.88
C ASN A 56 5.67 -2.10 -19.06
N ILE A 57 4.76 -1.87 -18.14
CA ILE A 57 3.38 -2.36 -18.18
C ILE A 57 2.59 -1.88 -19.44
N LEU A 58 3.10 -0.86 -20.12
CA LEU A 58 2.55 -0.36 -21.36
C LEU A 58 3.04 -1.14 -22.61
N ASN A 59 3.99 -2.05 -22.46
CA ASN A 59 4.50 -2.88 -23.56
C ASN A 59 3.67 -4.17 -23.69
N GLU A 60 2.68 -4.14 -24.54
CA GLU A 60 1.76 -5.28 -24.76
C GLU A 60 2.47 -6.55 -25.24
N LYS A 61 3.54 -6.42 -26.03
CA LYS A 61 4.30 -7.58 -26.54
C LYS A 61 5.00 -8.32 -25.40
N ASP A 62 5.62 -7.57 -24.47
CA ASP A 62 6.30 -8.17 -23.33
C ASP A 62 5.30 -8.72 -22.32
N LEU A 63 4.13 -8.06 -22.14
CA LEU A 63 3.05 -8.57 -21.32
C LEU A 63 2.50 -9.90 -21.86
N SER A 64 2.27 -9.99 -23.18
CA SER A 64 1.76 -11.22 -23.80
C SER A 64 2.70 -12.41 -23.55
N LYS A 65 4.02 -12.19 -23.58
CA LYS A 65 5.02 -13.21 -23.24
C LYS A 65 5.05 -13.50 -21.73
N ALA A 66 4.94 -12.46 -20.91
CA ALA A 66 5.04 -12.60 -19.45
C ALA A 66 3.87 -13.38 -18.84
N VAL A 67 2.70 -13.37 -19.47
CA VAL A 67 1.51 -14.10 -19.01
C VAL A 67 1.45 -15.54 -19.52
N GLU A 68 2.31 -15.96 -20.44
CA GLU A 68 2.34 -17.33 -20.92
C GLU A 68 2.50 -18.33 -19.76
N GLU A 69 1.68 -19.38 -19.73
CA GLU A 69 1.66 -20.41 -18.70
C GLU A 69 1.34 -19.91 -17.26
N ILE A 70 0.94 -18.64 -17.08
CA ILE A 70 0.61 -18.09 -15.76
C ILE A 70 -0.80 -18.55 -15.34
N GLU A 71 -0.90 -19.01 -14.09
CA GLU A 71 -2.15 -19.45 -13.45
C GLU A 71 -2.77 -18.36 -12.57
N CYS A 72 -1.92 -17.43 -12.06
CA CYS A 72 -2.37 -16.32 -11.22
C CYS A 72 -1.55 -15.06 -11.49
N ILE A 73 -2.21 -13.92 -11.60
CA ILE A 73 -1.60 -12.59 -11.75
C ILE A 73 -1.86 -11.80 -10.48
N ILE A 74 -0.79 -11.30 -9.83
CA ILE A 74 -0.87 -10.31 -8.75
C ILE A 74 -0.42 -8.97 -9.33
N HIS A 75 -1.35 -8.03 -9.45
CA HIS A 75 -1.09 -6.73 -10.06
C HIS A 75 -0.92 -5.64 -9.00
N LEU A 76 0.36 -5.33 -8.67
CA LEU A 76 0.74 -4.28 -7.72
C LEU A 76 1.35 -3.04 -8.41
N ALA A 77 1.71 -3.14 -9.69
CA ALA A 77 2.33 -2.03 -10.40
C ALA A 77 1.35 -0.84 -10.52
N ALA A 78 1.71 0.27 -9.91
CA ALA A 78 0.95 1.51 -9.97
C ALA A 78 1.82 2.72 -9.62
N ILE A 79 1.46 3.89 -10.12
CA ILE A 79 1.94 5.19 -9.64
C ILE A 79 0.97 5.65 -8.55
N ILE A 80 1.51 5.85 -7.34
CA ILE A 80 0.77 6.22 -6.13
C ILE A 80 1.02 7.70 -5.76
N PRO A 81 0.21 8.31 -4.88
CA PRO A 81 0.49 9.64 -4.34
C PRO A 81 1.86 9.71 -3.65
N PRO A 82 2.56 10.87 -3.71
CA PRO A 82 2.11 12.12 -4.35
C PRO A 82 2.30 12.16 -5.87
N LEU A 83 3.07 11.24 -6.46
CA LEU A 83 3.44 11.28 -7.88
C LEU A 83 2.23 11.16 -8.83
N SER A 84 1.17 10.46 -8.44
CA SER A 84 -0.07 10.40 -9.22
C SER A 84 -0.75 11.75 -9.37
N GLU A 85 -0.62 12.62 -8.37
CA GLU A 85 -1.20 13.96 -8.38
C GLU A 85 -0.26 14.97 -9.06
N GLU A 86 1.05 14.80 -8.92
CA GLU A 86 2.05 15.63 -9.59
C GLU A 86 2.14 15.36 -11.10
N LYS A 87 1.87 14.11 -11.53
CA LYS A 87 1.97 13.66 -12.94
C LYS A 87 0.74 12.85 -13.35
N PRO A 88 -0.46 13.46 -13.39
CA PRO A 88 -1.73 12.75 -13.59
C PRO A 88 -1.81 11.99 -14.91
N GLU A 89 -1.30 12.55 -16.01
CA GLU A 89 -1.29 11.87 -17.31
C GLU A 89 -0.43 10.62 -17.32
N LEU A 90 0.75 10.66 -16.68
CA LEU A 90 1.60 9.49 -16.55
C LEU A 90 0.94 8.44 -15.65
N ALA A 91 0.35 8.88 -14.55
CA ALA A 91 -0.37 7.98 -13.63
C ALA A 91 -1.55 7.31 -14.33
N ARG A 92 -2.34 8.06 -15.10
CA ARG A 92 -3.44 7.52 -15.89
C ARG A 92 -2.96 6.44 -16.87
N LYS A 93 -1.91 6.72 -17.65
CA LYS A 93 -1.32 5.74 -18.57
C LYS A 93 -0.90 4.47 -17.85
N VAL A 94 -0.10 4.59 -16.80
CA VAL A 94 0.43 3.41 -16.08
C VAL A 94 -0.68 2.67 -15.36
N ASN A 95 -1.51 3.36 -14.59
CA ASN A 95 -2.49 2.72 -13.72
C ASN A 95 -3.68 2.16 -14.52
N ILE A 96 -4.20 2.89 -15.50
CA ILE A 96 -5.39 2.48 -16.25
C ILE A 96 -5.02 1.69 -17.51
N GLU A 97 -4.22 2.29 -18.41
CA GLU A 97 -3.88 1.63 -19.67
C GLU A 97 -2.99 0.41 -19.43
N GLY A 98 -2.03 0.49 -18.48
CA GLY A 98 -1.21 -0.65 -18.07
C GLY A 98 -2.04 -1.82 -17.53
N THR A 99 -3.03 -1.53 -16.68
CA THR A 99 -3.97 -2.55 -16.18
C THR A 99 -4.81 -3.13 -17.32
N ARG A 100 -5.31 -2.29 -18.22
CA ARG A 100 -6.08 -2.73 -19.40
C ARG A 100 -5.26 -3.66 -20.29
N ASN A 101 -4.00 -3.34 -20.55
CA ASN A 101 -3.11 -4.16 -21.36
C ASN A 101 -2.85 -5.52 -20.71
N LEU A 102 -2.63 -5.54 -19.39
CA LEU A 102 -2.42 -6.79 -18.65
C LEU A 102 -3.67 -7.68 -18.64
N ILE A 103 -4.86 -7.11 -18.42
CA ILE A 103 -6.14 -7.81 -18.53
C ILE A 103 -6.33 -8.35 -19.97
N GLY A 104 -6.04 -7.52 -20.97
CA GLY A 104 -6.12 -7.90 -22.39
C GLY A 104 -5.20 -9.07 -22.76
N ALA A 105 -3.97 -9.08 -22.23
CA ALA A 105 -3.05 -10.20 -22.40
C ALA A 105 -3.56 -11.48 -21.71
N ALA A 106 -4.05 -11.37 -20.47
CA ALA A 106 -4.59 -12.50 -19.72
C ALA A 106 -5.82 -13.12 -20.38
N LYS A 107 -6.70 -12.30 -20.95
CA LYS A 107 -7.91 -12.77 -21.67
C LYS A 107 -7.62 -13.59 -22.92
N LYS A 108 -6.45 -13.45 -23.52
CA LYS A 108 -6.05 -14.20 -24.73
C LYS A 108 -5.62 -15.63 -24.41
N LEU A 109 -5.30 -15.93 -23.14
CA LEU A 109 -4.88 -17.27 -22.75
C LEU A 109 -6.06 -18.27 -22.81
N PRO A 110 -5.81 -19.52 -23.22
CA PRO A 110 -6.85 -20.56 -23.23
C PRO A 110 -7.35 -20.85 -21.81
N ASN A 111 -6.45 -20.99 -20.85
CA ASN A 111 -6.78 -21.11 -19.42
C ASN A 111 -6.71 -19.71 -18.79
N LYS A 112 -7.86 -19.22 -18.39
CA LYS A 112 -7.95 -17.87 -17.79
C LYS A 112 -7.26 -17.84 -16.42
N PRO A 113 -6.19 -17.04 -16.24
CA PRO A 113 -5.53 -16.93 -14.94
C PRO A 113 -6.42 -16.18 -13.95
N ARG A 114 -6.29 -16.50 -12.67
CA ARG A 114 -6.81 -15.66 -11.59
C ARG A 114 -6.12 -14.31 -11.62
N PHE A 115 -6.89 -13.23 -11.44
CA PHE A 115 -6.34 -11.87 -11.40
C PHE A 115 -6.60 -11.22 -10.04
N ILE A 116 -5.55 -10.95 -9.28
CA ILE A 116 -5.60 -10.30 -7.97
C ILE A 116 -5.11 -8.86 -8.12
N LEU A 117 -6.04 -7.92 -7.97
CA LEU A 117 -5.79 -6.48 -8.11
C LEU A 117 -5.53 -5.84 -6.76
N ALA A 118 -4.43 -5.11 -6.63
CA ALA A 118 -4.22 -4.19 -5.51
C ALA A 118 -5.04 -2.91 -5.73
N SER A 119 -6.04 -2.69 -4.89
CA SER A 119 -6.80 -1.46 -4.77
C SER A 119 -6.47 -0.74 -3.47
N SER A 120 -7.26 0.23 -3.05
CA SER A 120 -6.99 1.09 -1.90
C SER A 120 -8.30 1.46 -1.20
N GLU A 121 -8.24 1.69 0.11
CA GLU A 121 -9.34 2.30 0.87
C GLU A 121 -9.74 3.69 0.35
N SER A 122 -8.81 4.40 -0.31
CA SER A 122 -9.06 5.72 -0.89
C SER A 122 -10.22 5.77 -1.89
N VAL A 123 -10.67 4.61 -2.42
CA VAL A 123 -11.84 4.54 -3.31
C VAL A 123 -13.13 4.94 -2.62
N PHE A 124 -13.20 4.86 -1.29
CA PHE A 124 -14.35 5.30 -0.50
C PHE A 124 -14.40 6.83 -0.31
N GLY A 125 -13.27 7.51 -0.53
CA GLY A 125 -13.15 8.94 -0.22
C GLY A 125 -13.21 9.23 1.27
N VAL A 126 -13.61 10.45 1.65
CA VAL A 126 -13.70 10.85 3.06
C VAL A 126 -14.91 10.22 3.74
N THR A 127 -14.67 9.38 4.75
CA THR A 127 -15.67 8.61 5.47
C THR A 127 -15.82 9.00 6.94
N MET A 128 -15.03 9.96 7.45
CA MET A 128 -15.05 10.40 8.85
C MET A 128 -16.42 10.83 9.39
N HIS A 129 -17.36 11.16 8.52
CA HIS A 129 -18.75 11.51 8.86
C HIS A 129 -19.69 10.29 8.97
N LEU A 130 -19.19 9.10 8.61
CA LEU A 130 -19.93 7.84 8.71
C LEU A 130 -19.59 7.14 10.03
N GLU A 131 -20.49 6.26 10.45
CA GLU A 131 -20.24 5.36 11.59
C GLU A 131 -19.19 4.32 11.19
N PRO A 132 -18.06 4.22 11.91
CA PRO A 132 -17.04 3.23 11.62
C PRO A 132 -17.45 1.82 12.08
N PRO A 133 -16.86 0.77 11.53
CA PRO A 133 -15.86 0.75 10.45
C PRO A 133 -16.47 0.88 9.05
N VAL A 134 -15.66 1.35 8.10
CA VAL A 134 -16.02 1.34 6.67
C VAL A 134 -16.18 -0.09 6.19
N ARG A 135 -17.25 -0.36 5.48
CA ARG A 135 -17.63 -1.67 4.97
C ARG A 135 -17.46 -1.75 3.46
N ILE A 136 -17.45 -2.96 2.95
CA ILE A 136 -17.24 -3.24 1.53
C ILE A 136 -18.33 -2.66 0.63
N ASP A 137 -19.57 -2.59 1.15
CA ASP A 137 -20.77 -2.07 0.49
C ASP A 137 -20.95 -0.56 0.63
N ASN A 138 -20.10 0.14 1.37
CA ASN A 138 -20.12 1.60 1.42
C ASN A 138 -19.93 2.17 -0.01
N PRO A 139 -20.65 3.25 -0.35
CA PRO A 139 -20.55 3.87 -1.67
C PRO A 139 -19.14 4.40 -1.95
N LEU A 140 -18.70 4.29 -3.20
CA LEU A 140 -17.41 4.79 -3.63
C LEU A 140 -17.48 6.28 -3.98
N HIS A 141 -16.59 7.07 -3.39
CA HIS A 141 -16.48 8.53 -3.60
C HIS A 141 -15.03 8.94 -3.84
N PRO A 142 -14.37 8.45 -4.93
CA PRO A 142 -12.97 8.74 -5.19
C PRO A 142 -12.73 10.24 -5.37
N SER A 143 -11.79 10.80 -4.61
CA SER A 143 -11.58 12.27 -4.53
C SER A 143 -10.35 12.76 -5.30
N ASP A 144 -9.38 11.89 -5.59
CA ASP A 144 -8.13 12.22 -6.28
C ASP A 144 -7.91 11.38 -7.56
N ASN A 145 -6.85 11.65 -8.31
CA ASN A 145 -6.56 10.94 -9.55
C ASN A 145 -6.24 9.46 -9.29
N TYR A 146 -5.58 9.17 -8.19
CA TYR A 146 -5.22 7.80 -7.82
C TYR A 146 -6.46 6.96 -7.49
N SER A 147 -7.32 7.44 -6.62
CA SER A 147 -8.53 6.72 -6.22
C SER A 147 -9.52 6.53 -7.39
N ARG A 148 -9.66 7.56 -8.26
CA ARG A 148 -10.44 7.43 -9.51
C ARG A 148 -9.88 6.35 -10.43
N ALA A 149 -8.54 6.31 -10.61
CA ALA A 149 -7.91 5.27 -11.40
C ALA A 149 -8.11 3.87 -10.79
N LYS A 150 -8.09 3.73 -9.46
CA LYS A 150 -8.35 2.44 -8.80
C LYS A 150 -9.79 1.98 -9.03
N VAL A 151 -10.78 2.86 -8.92
CA VAL A 151 -12.18 2.52 -9.24
C VAL A 151 -12.32 2.07 -10.69
N GLU A 152 -11.69 2.74 -11.65
CA GLU A 152 -11.70 2.33 -13.07
C GLU A 152 -11.07 0.95 -13.25
N CYS A 153 -9.94 0.66 -12.58
CA CYS A 153 -9.30 -0.64 -12.61
C CYS A 153 -10.17 -1.75 -11.99
N GLU A 154 -10.85 -1.46 -10.88
CA GLU A 154 -11.81 -2.40 -10.27
C GLU A 154 -12.95 -2.74 -11.24
N ASN A 155 -13.51 -1.76 -11.93
CA ASN A 155 -14.57 -1.99 -12.92
C ASN A 155 -14.07 -2.83 -14.09
N MET A 156 -12.89 -2.48 -14.65
CA MET A 156 -12.29 -3.25 -15.75
C MET A 156 -12.09 -4.73 -15.41
N ILE A 157 -11.62 -5.03 -14.19
CA ILE A 157 -11.38 -6.43 -13.82
C ILE A 157 -12.67 -7.18 -13.55
N ARG A 158 -13.67 -6.54 -12.94
CA ARG A 158 -15.00 -7.14 -12.70
C ARG A 158 -15.71 -7.50 -14.02
N GLU A 159 -15.53 -6.69 -15.06
CA GLU A 159 -16.12 -6.89 -16.40
C GLU A 159 -15.25 -7.75 -17.33
N SER A 160 -14.07 -8.17 -16.88
CA SER A 160 -13.08 -8.84 -17.74
C SER A 160 -13.47 -10.26 -18.16
N GLY A 161 -14.29 -10.95 -17.37
CA GLY A 161 -14.57 -12.39 -17.50
C GLY A 161 -13.43 -13.30 -17.00
N LEU A 162 -12.41 -12.73 -16.34
CA LEU A 162 -11.39 -13.50 -15.60
C LEU A 162 -11.90 -13.84 -14.20
N PRO A 163 -11.45 -14.92 -13.56
CA PRO A 163 -11.59 -15.08 -12.11
C PRO A 163 -10.79 -13.97 -11.40
N TRP A 164 -11.43 -13.14 -10.58
CA TRP A 164 -10.77 -11.98 -10.00
C TRP A 164 -10.89 -11.90 -8.48
N MET A 165 -9.95 -11.18 -7.86
CA MET A 165 -10.04 -10.67 -6.49
C MET A 165 -9.56 -9.23 -6.46
N ILE A 166 -10.17 -8.39 -5.64
CA ILE A 166 -9.76 -7.01 -5.40
C ILE A 166 -9.41 -6.88 -3.93
N LEU A 167 -8.18 -6.47 -3.62
CA LEU A 167 -7.71 -6.22 -2.28
C LEU A 167 -7.57 -4.71 -2.07
N ARG A 168 -8.51 -4.11 -1.31
CA ARG A 168 -8.48 -2.68 -0.94
C ARG A 168 -7.62 -2.52 0.30
N LEU A 169 -6.44 -1.94 0.13
CA LEU A 169 -5.44 -1.80 1.20
C LEU A 169 -5.70 -0.53 2.03
N ALA A 170 -5.56 -0.66 3.35
CA ALA A 170 -5.43 0.46 4.28
C ALA A 170 -4.10 1.21 4.12
N ALA A 171 -3.79 2.14 5.03
CA ALA A 171 -2.50 2.84 5.04
C ALA A 171 -1.34 1.87 5.27
N VAL A 172 -0.59 1.56 4.22
CA VAL A 172 0.49 0.56 4.24
C VAL A 172 1.78 1.16 4.79
N SER A 173 2.36 0.52 5.81
CA SER A 173 3.66 0.91 6.34
C SER A 173 4.78 0.80 5.32
N VAL A 174 5.80 1.64 5.51
CA VAL A 174 7.07 1.50 4.80
C VAL A 174 8.07 0.74 5.66
N GLU A 175 8.70 -0.30 5.09
CA GLU A 175 9.74 -1.07 5.79
C GLU A 175 10.98 -0.21 6.10
N LYS A 176 11.24 0.80 5.27
CA LYS A 176 12.37 1.71 5.43
C LYS A 176 11.91 3.13 5.23
N ILE A 177 12.17 3.94 6.23
CA ILE A 177 11.88 5.37 6.14
C ILE A 177 12.71 5.98 5.01
N PRO A 178 12.04 6.67 4.07
CA PRO A 178 12.73 7.36 2.99
C PRO A 178 13.73 8.37 3.57
N ARG A 179 14.92 8.45 2.97
CA ARG A 179 15.92 9.46 3.38
C ARG A 179 15.53 10.88 2.95
N ASN A 180 14.58 11.00 2.04
CA ASN A 180 14.10 12.28 1.53
C ASN A 180 12.82 12.67 2.26
N PHE A 181 12.90 13.72 3.07
CA PHE A 181 11.81 14.28 3.84
C PHE A 181 11.12 15.46 3.13
N ALA A 182 11.20 15.55 1.81
CA ALA A 182 10.61 16.68 1.07
C ALA A 182 9.12 16.91 1.39
N ASN A 183 8.38 15.83 1.67
CA ASN A 183 6.94 15.89 2.00
C ASN A 183 6.66 15.70 3.50
N LEU A 184 7.71 15.81 4.36
CA LEU A 184 7.54 15.59 5.82
C LEU A 184 6.52 16.56 6.42
N LYS A 185 6.49 17.80 5.93
CA LYS A 185 5.56 18.82 6.41
C LYS A 185 4.10 18.39 6.23
N THR A 186 3.74 17.99 5.01
CA THR A 186 2.38 17.52 4.68
C THR A 186 2.04 16.26 5.48
N LEU A 187 2.96 15.32 5.53
CA LEU A 187 2.76 14.04 6.24
C LEU A 187 2.54 14.23 7.74
N LEU A 188 3.23 15.20 8.36
CA LEU A 188 3.15 15.40 9.81
C LEU A 188 2.02 16.32 10.25
N PHE A 189 1.67 17.33 9.46
CA PHE A 189 0.85 18.44 9.96
C PHE A 189 -0.53 18.56 9.31
N ASP A 190 -0.71 18.04 8.10
CA ASP A 190 -1.93 18.28 7.32
C ASP A 190 -3.05 17.28 7.62
N MET A 191 -2.78 16.29 8.48
CA MET A 191 -3.79 15.36 8.98
C MET A 191 -4.28 15.81 10.35
N PRO A 192 -5.61 15.92 10.58
CA PRO A 192 -6.17 16.20 11.89
C PRO A 192 -5.82 15.12 12.90
N LEU A 193 -5.53 15.49 14.15
CA LEU A 193 -5.14 14.54 15.20
C LEU A 193 -6.23 13.53 15.59
N ASP A 194 -7.49 13.87 15.37
CA ASP A 194 -8.67 13.04 15.60
C ASP A 194 -9.13 12.26 14.35
N GLN A 195 -8.35 12.30 13.25
CA GLN A 195 -8.54 11.41 12.08
C GLN A 195 -8.45 9.95 12.51
N ARG A 196 -9.44 9.14 12.14
CA ARG A 196 -9.32 7.68 12.24
C ARG A 196 -8.38 7.18 11.16
N ILE A 197 -7.42 6.36 11.55
CA ILE A 197 -6.44 5.74 10.66
C ILE A 197 -6.34 4.25 10.94
N GLU A 198 -6.37 3.43 9.91
CA GLU A 198 -6.00 2.03 10.01
C GLU A 198 -4.65 1.79 9.34
N PHE A 199 -3.74 1.26 10.12
CA PHE A 199 -2.40 0.90 9.70
C PHE A 199 -2.36 -0.57 9.28
N ILE A 200 -1.60 -0.89 8.23
CA ILE A 200 -1.24 -2.28 7.91
C ILE A 200 0.24 -2.40 7.60
N SER A 201 0.86 -3.47 8.09
CA SER A 201 2.25 -3.79 7.77
C SER A 201 2.36 -4.25 6.31
N SER A 202 3.40 -3.81 5.60
CA SER A 202 3.67 -4.29 4.24
C SER A 202 3.97 -5.80 4.19
N ILE A 203 4.37 -6.40 5.33
CA ILE A 203 4.53 -7.85 5.48
C ILE A 203 3.15 -8.53 5.44
N ASP A 204 2.19 -8.01 6.21
CA ASP A 204 0.83 -8.53 6.26
C ASP A 204 0.10 -8.38 4.91
N CYS A 205 0.33 -7.27 4.20
CA CYS A 205 -0.09 -7.14 2.80
C CYS A 205 0.47 -8.28 1.94
N GLY A 206 1.78 -8.57 2.06
CA GLY A 206 2.42 -9.65 1.33
C GLY A 206 1.81 -11.03 1.65
N ILE A 207 1.44 -11.28 2.91
CA ILE A 207 0.74 -12.50 3.35
C ILE A 207 -0.65 -12.55 2.69
N ALA A 208 -1.43 -11.46 2.74
CA ALA A 208 -2.76 -11.39 2.15
C ALA A 208 -2.73 -11.72 0.64
N PHE A 209 -1.82 -11.09 -0.12
CA PHE A 209 -1.68 -11.37 -1.55
C PHE A 209 -1.24 -12.81 -1.82
N ALA A 210 -0.32 -13.36 -1.04
CA ALA A 210 0.15 -14.72 -1.24
C ALA A 210 -0.93 -15.75 -0.89
N ASN A 211 -1.71 -15.52 0.17
CA ASN A 211 -2.81 -16.40 0.55
C ASN A 211 -3.97 -16.34 -0.47
N ALA A 212 -4.24 -15.17 -1.05
CA ALA A 212 -5.26 -15.00 -2.09
C ALA A 212 -5.00 -15.84 -3.37
N VAL A 213 -3.76 -16.30 -3.60
CA VAL A 213 -3.41 -17.14 -4.75
C VAL A 213 -4.13 -18.49 -4.75
N THR A 214 -4.34 -19.08 -3.58
CA THR A 214 -4.84 -20.46 -3.43
C THR A 214 -6.28 -20.58 -2.92
N ILE A 215 -6.91 -19.46 -2.58
CA ILE A 215 -8.29 -19.45 -2.06
C ILE A 215 -9.27 -19.64 -3.21
N ASP A 216 -10.31 -20.45 -2.99
CA ASP A 216 -11.33 -20.73 -4.01
C ASP A 216 -12.35 -19.59 -4.18
N ASP A 217 -12.44 -18.69 -3.20
CA ASP A 217 -13.32 -17.52 -3.20
C ASP A 217 -12.86 -16.48 -4.23
N VAL A 218 -13.32 -16.59 -5.47
CA VAL A 218 -13.08 -15.62 -6.54
C VAL A 218 -14.28 -14.68 -6.71
N ASN A 219 -14.09 -13.61 -7.49
CA ASN A 219 -15.07 -12.55 -7.75
C ASN A 219 -15.52 -11.82 -6.48
N LYS A 220 -14.55 -11.61 -5.59
CA LYS A 220 -14.74 -10.94 -4.29
C LYS A 220 -13.79 -9.75 -4.11
N ILE A 221 -14.24 -8.83 -3.27
CA ILE A 221 -13.45 -7.70 -2.76
C ILE A 221 -13.13 -8.01 -1.30
N PHE A 222 -11.87 -7.75 -0.89
CA PHE A 222 -11.41 -7.87 0.48
C PHE A 222 -10.85 -6.54 0.98
N LEU A 223 -11.21 -6.16 2.22
CA LEU A 223 -10.63 -5.01 2.92
C LEU A 223 -9.40 -5.47 3.69
N ILE A 224 -8.24 -4.92 3.37
CA ILE A 224 -6.94 -5.37 3.87
C ILE A 224 -6.36 -4.31 4.80
N GLY A 225 -6.75 -4.37 6.05
CA GLY A 225 -6.29 -3.52 7.15
C GLY A 225 -5.70 -4.35 8.29
N GLY A 226 -5.02 -3.72 9.23
CA GLY A 226 -4.35 -4.42 10.33
C GLY A 226 -5.27 -4.85 11.47
N GLY A 227 -6.57 -4.55 11.39
CA GLY A 227 -7.57 -4.89 12.38
C GLY A 227 -7.46 -4.03 13.66
N LYS A 228 -8.13 -4.45 14.73
CA LYS A 228 -8.26 -3.67 15.99
C LYS A 228 -6.93 -3.22 16.58
N GLY A 229 -5.86 -4.00 16.45
CA GLY A 229 -4.52 -3.64 16.94
C GLY A 229 -3.82 -2.55 16.12
N CYS A 230 -4.44 -2.12 15.01
CA CYS A 230 -3.93 -1.14 14.07
C CYS A 230 -4.94 -0.03 13.75
N GLN A 231 -6.11 -0.03 14.40
CA GLN A 231 -7.14 1.02 14.34
C GLN A 231 -6.82 2.08 15.39
N LEU A 232 -6.39 3.26 14.97
CA LEU A 232 -5.86 4.32 15.81
C LEU A 232 -6.50 5.66 15.46
N LEU A 233 -6.34 6.65 16.33
CA LEU A 233 -6.41 8.04 15.92
C LEU A 233 -5.03 8.51 15.47
N GLU A 234 -4.98 9.47 14.57
CA GLU A 234 -3.71 10.04 14.05
C GLU A 234 -2.80 10.51 15.19
N LYS A 235 -3.37 11.05 16.26
CA LYS A 235 -2.62 11.44 17.46
C LYS A 235 -1.80 10.29 18.04
N ASP A 236 -2.39 9.11 18.17
CA ASP A 236 -1.72 7.93 18.74
C ASP A 236 -0.72 7.33 17.76
N PHE A 237 -1.04 7.36 16.46
CA PHE A 237 -0.14 6.96 15.39
C PHE A 237 1.11 7.83 15.38
N LEU A 238 0.97 9.16 15.36
CA LEU A 238 2.10 10.10 15.43
C LEU A 238 2.91 9.94 16.71
N LYS A 239 2.24 9.77 17.87
CA LYS A 239 2.91 9.54 19.16
C LYS A 239 3.82 8.31 19.10
N GLY A 240 3.34 7.21 18.52
CA GLY A 240 4.14 6.00 18.32
C GLY A 240 5.38 6.25 17.46
N PHE A 241 5.19 6.98 16.35
CA PHE A 241 6.30 7.36 15.46
C PHE A 241 7.31 8.28 16.14
N PHE A 242 6.85 9.35 16.77
CA PHE A 242 7.74 10.27 17.48
C PHE A 242 8.55 9.53 18.57
N ASP A 243 7.89 8.64 19.33
CA ASP A 243 8.60 7.82 20.31
C ASP A 243 9.61 6.85 19.67
N ALA A 244 9.25 6.22 18.55
CA ALA A 244 10.19 5.34 17.84
C ALA A 244 11.48 6.05 17.44
N PHE A 245 11.43 7.34 17.09
CA PHE A 245 12.59 8.16 16.77
C PHE A 245 13.25 8.84 17.98
N GLY A 246 12.67 8.74 19.17
CA GLY A 246 13.16 9.41 20.37
C GLY A 246 12.84 10.92 20.39
N LEU A 247 11.80 11.32 19.67
CA LEU A 247 11.29 12.69 19.64
C LEU A 247 10.07 12.82 20.60
N PRO A 248 9.89 13.95 21.26
CA PRO A 248 8.66 14.22 22.02
C PRO A 248 7.54 14.62 21.06
N MET A 249 6.31 14.22 21.38
CA MET A 249 5.12 14.67 20.66
C MET A 249 5.00 16.20 20.70
N LEU A 250 4.54 16.79 19.60
CA LEU A 250 4.30 18.23 19.52
C LEU A 250 2.95 18.60 20.16
N PRO A 251 2.77 19.87 20.59
CA PRO A 251 1.48 20.31 21.13
C PRO A 251 0.41 20.29 20.04
N ASP A 252 -0.84 20.00 20.41
CA ASP A 252 -1.97 19.83 19.51
C ASP A 252 -2.17 21.01 18.55
N LYS A 253 -1.89 22.24 19.01
CA LYS A 253 -1.95 23.46 18.18
C LYS A 253 -1.00 23.48 16.98
N ALA A 254 -0.03 22.53 16.92
CA ALA A 254 0.87 22.42 15.80
C ALA A 254 0.25 21.68 14.60
N PHE A 255 -0.92 21.10 14.75
CA PHE A 255 -1.55 20.25 13.75
C PHE A 255 -2.83 20.87 13.21
N LYS A 256 -3.25 20.40 12.05
CA LYS A 256 -4.51 20.80 11.41
C LYS A 256 -5.69 20.44 12.33
N VAL A 257 -6.66 21.34 12.40
CA VAL A 257 -7.97 21.11 13.01
C VAL A 257 -8.98 21.02 11.88
N ALA A 258 -9.69 19.91 11.75
CA ALA A 258 -10.74 19.76 10.76
C ALA A 258 -11.93 20.66 11.12
N LYS A 259 -12.39 21.46 10.17
CA LYS A 259 -13.57 22.33 10.27
C LYS A 259 -14.65 21.99 9.26
N ARG A 260 -14.26 21.31 8.19
CA ARG A 260 -15.11 20.92 7.06
C ARG A 260 -14.80 19.48 6.66
N LYS A 261 -15.69 18.86 5.86
CA LYS A 261 -15.51 17.51 5.36
C LYS A 261 -14.19 17.33 4.58
N GLU A 262 -13.81 18.33 3.79
CA GLU A 262 -12.61 18.32 2.94
C GLU A 262 -11.30 18.43 3.73
N ASP A 263 -11.38 18.73 5.02
CA ASP A 263 -10.20 18.78 5.88
C ASP A 263 -9.73 17.39 6.30
N TRP A 264 -10.61 16.36 6.20
CA TRP A 264 -10.30 14.98 6.49
C TRP A 264 -9.68 14.28 5.29
N LEU A 265 -8.88 13.23 5.58
CA LEU A 265 -8.32 12.36 4.56
C LEU A 265 -9.22 11.13 4.32
N TYR A 266 -8.99 10.47 3.19
CA TYR A 266 -9.69 9.27 2.76
C TYR A 266 -9.15 7.99 3.43
N ILE A 267 -8.80 8.07 4.70
CA ILE A 267 -8.29 6.98 5.53
C ILE A 267 -9.27 6.78 6.68
N ASP A 268 -9.63 5.55 7.00
CA ASP A 268 -10.55 5.24 8.10
C ASP A 268 -10.37 3.80 8.60
N TRP A 269 -11.04 3.42 9.67
CA TRP A 269 -11.12 2.04 10.12
C TRP A 269 -12.01 1.23 9.21
N MET A 270 -11.54 0.05 8.79
CA MET A 270 -12.25 -0.86 7.90
C MET A 270 -12.77 -2.11 8.63
N ASP A 271 -13.90 -2.65 8.18
CA ASP A 271 -14.37 -3.97 8.62
C ASP A 271 -13.58 -5.07 7.90
N THR A 272 -12.51 -5.50 8.52
CA THR A 272 -11.60 -6.52 7.97
C THR A 272 -11.90 -7.94 8.45
N LYS A 273 -13.03 -8.16 9.14
CA LYS A 273 -13.34 -9.45 9.79
C LYS A 273 -13.38 -10.60 8.77
N GLU A 274 -14.21 -10.49 7.73
CA GLU A 274 -14.30 -11.52 6.69
C GLU A 274 -12.96 -11.72 5.99
N SER A 275 -12.26 -10.64 5.66
CA SER A 275 -10.95 -10.72 5.01
C SER A 275 -9.92 -11.44 5.86
N GLN A 276 -9.93 -11.24 7.18
CA GLN A 276 -9.03 -11.92 8.11
C GLN A 276 -9.40 -13.41 8.27
N GLU A 277 -10.69 -13.74 8.34
CA GLU A 277 -11.16 -15.13 8.40
C GLU A 277 -10.69 -15.93 7.18
N VAL A 278 -10.78 -15.34 5.98
CA VAL A 278 -10.45 -15.99 4.72
C VAL A 278 -8.95 -15.95 4.44
N LEU A 279 -8.30 -14.79 4.59
CA LEU A 279 -6.91 -14.56 4.14
C LEU A 279 -5.86 -14.70 5.24
N GLN A 280 -6.22 -14.70 6.52
CA GLN A 280 -5.35 -14.94 7.69
C GLN A 280 -4.03 -14.17 7.63
N PHE A 281 -4.08 -12.84 7.44
CA PHE A 281 -2.90 -12.03 7.16
C PHE A 281 -2.47 -11.10 8.31
N GLN A 282 -3.35 -10.83 9.29
CA GLN A 282 -3.08 -9.90 10.39
C GLN A 282 -2.12 -10.52 11.40
N THR A 283 -0.83 -10.28 11.24
CA THR A 283 0.23 -10.82 12.11
C THR A 283 0.99 -9.76 12.89
N THR A 284 0.82 -8.48 12.52
CA THR A 284 1.60 -7.36 13.06
C THR A 284 0.67 -6.29 13.62
N THR A 285 0.73 -6.02 14.93
CA THR A 285 0.07 -4.86 15.53
C THR A 285 0.89 -3.59 15.33
N PHE A 286 0.25 -2.42 15.46
CA PHE A 286 0.97 -1.15 15.42
C PHE A 286 2.07 -1.05 16.49
N GLN A 287 1.80 -1.54 17.71
CA GLN A 287 2.79 -1.53 18.79
C GLN A 287 4.03 -2.37 18.43
N GLN A 288 3.84 -3.56 17.87
CA GLN A 288 4.95 -4.41 17.41
C GLN A 288 5.75 -3.75 16.28
N TYR A 289 5.08 -3.02 15.38
CA TYR A 289 5.75 -2.24 14.35
C TYR A 289 6.59 -1.11 14.95
N VAL A 290 6.05 -0.35 15.90
CA VAL A 290 6.76 0.72 16.62
C VAL A 290 7.97 0.16 17.38
N ASP A 291 7.84 -0.98 18.05
CA ASP A 291 8.93 -1.59 18.81
C ASP A 291 10.04 -2.11 17.91
N ARG A 292 9.71 -2.65 16.74
CA ARG A 292 10.68 -2.99 15.70
C ARG A 292 11.43 -1.75 15.21
N MET A 293 10.72 -0.64 14.97
CA MET A 293 11.36 0.63 14.60
C MET A 293 12.30 1.12 15.71
N LYS A 294 11.90 1.08 16.99
CA LYS A 294 12.76 1.45 18.11
C LYS A 294 14.05 0.62 18.14
N HIS A 295 13.94 -0.67 17.87
CA HIS A 295 15.10 -1.56 17.79
C HIS A 295 16.04 -1.20 16.63
N ASP A 296 15.48 -1.02 15.44
CA ASP A 296 16.26 -0.74 14.21
C ASP A 296 16.95 0.64 14.28
N PHE A 297 16.33 1.61 14.95
CA PHE A 297 16.84 2.96 15.13
C PHE A 297 17.58 3.19 16.45
N ARG A 298 17.77 2.18 17.29
CA ARG A 298 18.29 2.29 18.66
C ARG A 298 19.49 3.24 18.83
N MET A 299 20.50 3.12 17.96
CA MET A 299 21.73 3.98 18.04
C MET A 299 21.42 5.43 17.65
N ARG A 300 20.64 5.64 16.59
CA ARG A 300 20.23 6.98 16.13
C ARG A 300 19.28 7.64 17.14
N ARG A 301 18.38 6.85 17.74
CA ARG A 301 17.43 7.29 18.74
C ARG A 301 18.12 7.89 19.97
N LEU A 302 19.23 7.32 20.41
CA LEU A 302 20.03 7.88 21.53
C LEU A 302 20.57 9.27 21.18
N GLY A 303 21.16 9.45 20.01
CA GLY A 303 21.62 10.75 19.54
C GLY A 303 20.49 11.78 19.39
N ILE A 304 19.35 11.35 18.81
CA ILE A 304 18.18 12.23 18.63
C ILE A 304 17.59 12.65 19.99
N LYS A 305 17.55 11.77 20.98
CA LYS A 305 17.08 12.13 22.34
C LYS A 305 17.88 13.26 22.96
N ILE A 306 19.21 13.30 22.75
CA ILE A 306 20.07 14.36 23.28
C ILE A 306 19.69 15.73 22.67
N ILE A 307 19.41 15.76 21.37
CA ILE A 307 19.07 16.99 20.64
C ILE A 307 17.55 17.23 20.55
N SER A 308 16.75 16.39 21.23
CA SER A 308 15.29 16.41 21.08
C SER A 308 14.63 17.77 21.40
N PRO A 309 15.09 18.61 22.33
CA PRO A 309 14.52 19.95 22.53
C PRO A 309 14.72 20.86 21.28
N LEU A 310 15.91 20.82 20.67
CA LEU A 310 16.19 21.57 19.45
C LEU A 310 15.40 21.02 18.26
N ALA A 311 15.32 19.69 18.13
CA ALA A 311 14.53 19.03 17.10
C ALA A 311 13.04 19.39 17.24
N LYS A 312 12.49 19.41 18.45
CA LYS A 312 11.11 19.85 18.73
C LYS A 312 10.89 21.29 18.26
N LEU A 313 11.81 22.19 18.58
CA LEU A 313 11.69 23.60 18.18
C LEU A 313 11.74 23.74 16.64
N ALA A 314 12.64 22.98 15.98
CA ALA A 314 12.73 22.98 14.52
C ALA A 314 11.43 22.46 13.87
N LEU A 315 10.87 21.36 14.38
CA LEU A 315 9.60 20.82 13.90
C LEU A 315 8.43 21.79 14.13
N LEU A 316 8.38 22.46 15.29
CA LEU A 316 7.34 23.48 15.53
C LEU A 316 7.42 24.65 14.53
N LYS A 317 8.64 25.07 14.16
CA LYS A 317 8.83 26.12 13.12
C LYS A 317 8.39 25.64 11.72
N MET A 318 8.35 24.34 11.47
CA MET A 318 7.87 23.79 10.19
C MET A 318 6.34 23.74 10.10
N SER A 319 5.66 23.74 11.26
CA SER A 319 4.19 23.69 11.29
C SER A 319 3.58 24.98 10.69
N PRO A 320 2.63 24.87 9.76
CA PRO A 320 1.92 26.03 9.22
C PRO A 320 0.86 26.58 10.20
N TYR A 321 0.60 25.88 11.31
CA TYR A 321 -0.47 26.19 12.27
C TYR A 321 0.03 26.91 13.54
N VAL A 322 1.35 26.94 13.75
CA VAL A 322 1.98 27.71 14.85
C VAL A 322 2.57 28.97 14.28
N LYS A 323 2.02 30.11 14.69
CA LYS A 323 2.56 31.43 14.38
C LYS A 323 3.61 31.82 15.42
#